data_fe47eceab9740d7d77fb10697c3cb523
#
_entry.id   fe47eceab9740d7d77fb10697c3cb523
#
_cell.length_a   1.000
_cell.length_b   1.000
_cell.length_c   1.000
_cell.angle_alpha   90.00
_cell.angle_beta   90.00
_cell.angle_gamma   90.00
#
_symmetry.space_group_name_H-M   'P 1'
#
loop_
_entity.id
_entity.type
_entity.pdbx_description
1 polymer ?
#
loop_
_entity_poly.entity_id
_entity_poly.type
_entity_poly.pdbx_seq_one_letter_code
_entity_poly.pdbx_strand_id
1 'polypeptide(L)'
;DASKGATLEVTGTTDVKYPVPMELTGADMDALLTSRTADEYCYFVKVAGTAAVSGNYINFNVPGATAAVGSIYGATAAVKEELTDGRECTVYGYFTSISKSGGNPKFVNLVVVSVDAAPAIEAANNYTSGLGGVKLNDAVEVKGYISATSTQGPILTDNTGSVLLYKTSGYEIGDEVTVSGTISSFNCGFQIGTNGIAIEKTGTAEVKYPAPMELTGAKMDELLTTRVNDECAYYAKMTGKLSISGNYYNFNVDAATTAVG
;
A
#
# COMPACT_ATOMS: atom_id res chain seq x y z
N ASP A 1 12.36 -16.01 -16.25
CA ASP A 1 13.24 -17.17 -16.39
C ASP A 1 13.52 -17.39 -17.88
N ALA A 2 14.77 -17.07 -18.32
CA ALA A 2 15.19 -17.19 -19.73
C ALA A 2 15.04 -18.62 -20.26
N SER A 3 15.14 -19.63 -19.41
CA SER A 3 14.96 -21.06 -19.79
C SER A 3 13.52 -21.36 -20.23
N LYS A 4 12.55 -20.47 -19.92
CA LYS A 4 11.14 -20.59 -20.27
C LYS A 4 10.70 -19.62 -21.37
N GLY A 5 11.65 -19.12 -22.15
CA GLY A 5 11.38 -18.24 -23.31
C GLY A 5 11.18 -16.76 -22.98
N ALA A 6 11.47 -16.35 -21.75
CA ALA A 6 11.50 -14.92 -21.43
C ALA A 6 12.71 -14.26 -22.09
N THR A 7 12.48 -13.15 -22.77
CA THR A 7 13.53 -12.29 -23.35
C THR A 7 13.58 -10.97 -22.57
N LEU A 8 14.79 -10.47 -22.37
CA LEU A 8 15.02 -9.18 -21.73
C LEU A 8 15.80 -8.31 -22.71
N GLU A 9 15.26 -7.13 -23.02
CA GLU A 9 15.93 -6.12 -23.81
C GLU A 9 16.19 -4.90 -22.95
N VAL A 10 17.44 -4.41 -22.96
CA VAL A 10 17.82 -3.17 -22.30
C VAL A 10 17.61 -2.04 -23.29
N THR A 11 16.57 -1.22 -23.09
CA THR A 11 16.19 -0.13 -24.00
C THR A 11 16.79 1.23 -23.60
N GLY A 12 17.40 1.33 -22.42
CA GLY A 12 18.01 2.55 -21.93
C GLY A 12 18.39 2.48 -20.46
N THR A 13 18.76 3.62 -19.91
CA THR A 13 19.06 3.81 -18.48
C THR A 13 18.17 4.93 -17.93
N THR A 14 17.79 4.83 -16.66
CA THR A 14 17.04 5.87 -15.97
C THR A 14 17.52 5.96 -14.52
N ASP A 15 17.31 7.12 -13.91
CA ASP A 15 17.51 7.27 -12.47
C ASP A 15 16.44 6.49 -11.75
N VAL A 16 16.86 5.52 -10.93
CA VAL A 16 15.92 4.69 -10.16
C VAL A 16 15.47 5.45 -8.93
N LYS A 17 14.16 5.58 -8.78
CA LYS A 17 13.53 6.07 -7.56
C LYS A 17 12.71 4.95 -6.96
N TYR A 18 12.83 4.79 -5.66
CA TYR A 18 12.15 3.74 -4.91
C TYR A 18 10.90 4.28 -4.23
N PRO A 19 9.85 3.48 -4.04
CA PRO A 19 8.69 3.90 -3.25
C PRO A 19 9.09 4.16 -1.79
N VAL A 20 8.22 4.84 -1.03
CA VAL A 20 8.41 4.99 0.42
C VAL A 20 8.47 3.59 1.05
N PRO A 21 9.54 3.26 1.78
CA PRO A 21 9.69 1.93 2.34
C PRO A 21 8.70 1.71 3.49
N MET A 22 8.07 0.55 3.51
CA MET A 22 7.36 0.07 4.69
C MET A 22 8.39 -0.36 5.74
N GLU A 23 8.27 0.14 6.95
CA GLU A 23 9.12 -0.30 8.06
C GLU A 23 8.66 -1.68 8.55
N LEU A 24 9.56 -2.66 8.57
CA LEU A 24 9.31 -3.99 9.11
C LEU A 24 10.00 -4.15 10.46
N THR A 25 9.19 -4.28 11.50
CA THR A 25 9.66 -4.69 12.84
C THR A 25 9.77 -6.21 12.94
N GLY A 26 10.38 -6.70 14.02
CA GLY A 26 10.45 -8.14 14.29
C GLY A 26 9.07 -8.80 14.40
N ALA A 27 8.11 -8.09 15.01
CA ALA A 27 6.72 -8.55 15.11
C ALA A 27 6.05 -8.65 13.72
N ASP A 28 6.30 -7.67 12.83
CA ASP A 28 5.77 -7.71 11.46
C ASP A 28 6.37 -8.90 10.69
N MET A 29 7.65 -9.16 10.88
CA MET A 29 8.31 -10.32 10.25
C MET A 29 7.72 -11.65 10.72
N ASP A 30 7.48 -11.81 12.02
CA ASP A 30 6.82 -13.00 12.57
C ASP A 30 5.38 -13.15 12.02
N ALA A 31 4.64 -12.05 11.89
CA ALA A 31 3.30 -12.03 11.31
C ALA A 31 3.30 -12.48 9.83
N LEU A 32 4.29 -12.07 9.03
CA LEU A 32 4.42 -12.49 7.64
C LEU A 32 4.53 -14.00 7.47
N LEU A 33 5.09 -14.74 8.42
CA LEU A 33 5.22 -16.19 8.35
C LEU A 33 3.85 -16.91 8.32
N THR A 34 2.82 -16.27 8.87
CA THR A 34 1.47 -16.85 9.00
C THR A 34 0.43 -16.18 8.13
N SER A 35 0.55 -14.87 7.89
CA SER A 35 -0.45 -14.09 7.16
C SER A 35 -0.28 -14.16 5.64
N ARG A 36 0.94 -14.39 5.15
CA ARG A 36 1.18 -14.49 3.72
C ARG A 36 0.85 -15.87 3.20
N THR A 37 -0.38 -16.08 2.82
CA THR A 37 -0.91 -17.37 2.36
C THR A 37 -1.07 -17.48 0.85
N ALA A 38 -0.97 -16.37 0.12
CA ALA A 38 -1.12 -16.29 -1.33
C ALA A 38 0.06 -15.56 -1.97
N ASP A 39 0.19 -15.66 -3.29
CA ASP A 39 1.17 -14.91 -4.06
C ASP A 39 0.78 -13.42 -4.04
N GLU A 40 1.71 -12.59 -3.60
CA GLU A 40 1.54 -11.16 -3.47
C GLU A 40 2.70 -10.43 -4.15
N TYR A 41 2.51 -9.15 -4.45
CA TYR A 41 3.58 -8.31 -4.99
C TYR A 41 4.69 -8.09 -3.97
N CYS A 42 5.90 -7.81 -4.46
CA CYS A 42 7.02 -7.43 -3.63
C CYS A 42 6.77 -6.07 -2.99
N TYR A 43 7.07 -5.94 -1.70
CA TYR A 43 7.03 -4.67 -0.97
C TYR A 43 8.43 -4.10 -0.85
N PHE A 44 8.56 -2.78 -1.05
CA PHE A 44 9.79 -2.07 -0.71
C PHE A 44 9.79 -1.80 0.79
N VAL A 45 10.83 -2.23 1.48
CA VAL A 45 10.88 -2.26 2.94
C VAL A 45 12.17 -1.64 3.47
N LYS A 46 12.09 -1.14 4.71
CA LYS A 46 13.20 -0.73 5.56
C LYS A 46 13.22 -1.63 6.78
N VAL A 47 14.35 -2.26 7.06
CA VAL A 47 14.51 -3.21 8.15
C VAL A 47 15.80 -2.91 8.91
N ALA A 48 15.71 -2.66 10.21
CA ALA A 48 16.87 -2.53 11.09
C ALA A 48 17.17 -3.85 11.77
N GLY A 49 18.43 -4.23 11.85
CA GLY A 49 18.83 -5.49 12.47
C GLY A 49 20.33 -5.76 12.43
N THR A 50 20.71 -7.00 12.68
CA THR A 50 22.10 -7.44 12.72
C THR A 50 22.35 -8.52 11.66
N ALA A 51 23.34 -8.32 10.82
CA ALA A 51 23.77 -9.30 9.84
C ALA A 51 24.44 -10.51 10.55
N ALA A 52 24.11 -11.72 10.09
CA ALA A 52 24.73 -12.97 10.55
C ALA A 52 25.19 -13.75 9.32
N VAL A 53 26.49 -13.71 9.05
CA VAL A 53 27.08 -14.28 7.83
C VAL A 53 27.60 -15.69 8.10
N SER A 54 27.14 -16.65 7.29
CA SER A 54 27.61 -18.03 7.36
C SER A 54 27.86 -18.57 5.94
N GLY A 55 29.12 -18.62 5.55
CA GLY A 55 29.51 -19.03 4.19
C GLY A 55 28.88 -18.09 3.14
N ASN A 56 28.04 -18.62 2.27
CA ASN A 56 27.36 -17.85 1.22
C ASN A 56 26.01 -17.26 1.67
N TYR A 57 25.58 -17.51 2.88
CA TYR A 57 24.28 -17.07 3.41
C TYR A 57 24.46 -15.87 4.32
N ILE A 58 23.60 -14.90 4.16
CA ILE A 58 23.49 -13.76 5.04
C ILE A 58 22.09 -13.77 5.63
N ASN A 59 21.99 -14.14 6.90
CA ASN A 59 20.78 -13.95 7.68
C ASN A 59 20.77 -12.54 8.29
N PHE A 60 19.58 -12.07 8.60
CA PHE A 60 19.39 -10.75 9.17
C PHE A 60 18.46 -10.85 10.39
N ASN A 61 19.05 -10.69 11.56
CA ASN A 61 18.35 -10.82 12.83
C ASN A 61 17.70 -9.48 13.18
N VAL A 62 16.38 -9.44 13.18
CA VAL A 62 15.61 -8.23 13.47
C VAL A 62 15.17 -8.23 14.92
N PRO A 63 15.44 -7.16 15.70
CA PRO A 63 15.02 -7.07 17.08
C PRO A 63 13.52 -7.29 17.27
N GLY A 64 13.14 -8.12 18.23
CA GLY A 64 11.74 -8.48 18.52
C GLY A 64 11.15 -9.58 17.64
N ALA A 65 11.86 -10.08 16.63
CA ALA A 65 11.46 -11.29 15.93
C ALA A 65 11.75 -12.53 16.83
N THR A 66 10.77 -13.42 16.93
CA THR A 66 10.84 -14.63 17.74
C THR A 66 10.88 -15.90 16.90
N ALA A 67 10.29 -15.88 15.72
CA ALA A 67 10.18 -17.02 14.81
C ALA A 67 10.82 -16.73 13.45
N ALA A 68 10.66 -15.53 12.95
CA ALA A 68 11.17 -15.12 11.65
C ALA A 68 12.66 -14.78 11.69
N VAL A 69 13.36 -15.09 10.60
CA VAL A 69 14.73 -14.65 10.34
C VAL A 69 14.74 -13.96 8.99
N GLY A 70 15.30 -12.77 8.88
CA GLY A 70 15.59 -12.15 7.60
C GLY A 70 16.62 -12.99 6.82
N SER A 71 16.44 -13.11 5.52
CA SER A 71 17.40 -13.76 4.63
C SER A 71 17.71 -12.84 3.47
N ILE A 72 18.96 -12.40 3.36
CA ILE A 72 19.40 -11.54 2.27
C ILE A 72 19.60 -12.42 1.03
N TYR A 73 18.64 -12.33 0.11
CA TYR A 73 18.57 -13.20 -1.06
C TYR A 73 19.26 -12.56 -2.26
N GLY A 74 20.18 -13.30 -2.88
CA GLY A 74 20.84 -12.85 -4.10
C GLY A 74 21.68 -11.58 -3.95
N ALA A 75 22.30 -11.36 -2.77
CA ALA A 75 23.10 -10.18 -2.51
C ALA A 75 24.18 -9.95 -3.56
N THR A 76 24.27 -8.72 -4.08
CA THR A 76 25.37 -8.28 -4.97
C THR A 76 26.69 -8.22 -4.20
N ALA A 77 27.82 -8.14 -4.93
CA ALA A 77 29.13 -8.01 -4.29
C ALA A 77 29.19 -6.78 -3.38
N ALA A 78 28.68 -5.63 -3.83
CA ALA A 78 28.64 -4.39 -3.05
C ALA A 78 27.86 -4.56 -1.75
N VAL A 79 26.67 -5.17 -1.79
CA VAL A 79 25.86 -5.43 -0.58
C VAL A 79 26.58 -6.40 0.37
N LYS A 80 27.27 -7.41 -0.18
CA LYS A 80 28.05 -8.37 0.65
C LYS A 80 29.23 -7.72 1.37
N GLU A 81 29.89 -6.78 0.74
CA GLU A 81 31.00 -6.02 1.35
C GLU A 81 30.52 -5.19 2.54
N GLU A 82 29.29 -4.69 2.47
CA GLU A 82 28.71 -3.89 3.54
C GLU A 82 28.10 -4.75 4.67
N LEU A 83 27.60 -5.94 4.39
CA LEU A 83 26.96 -6.82 5.37
C LEU A 83 27.97 -7.81 5.98
N THR A 84 28.81 -7.32 6.87
CA THR A 84 29.76 -8.16 7.61
C THR A 84 29.09 -8.83 8.83
N ASP A 85 29.63 -9.97 9.27
CA ASP A 85 29.07 -10.71 10.40
C ASP A 85 29.05 -9.88 11.69
N GLY A 86 27.92 -9.87 12.37
CA GLY A 86 27.67 -9.10 13.58
C GLY A 86 27.42 -7.60 13.36
N ARG A 87 27.42 -7.11 12.13
CA ARG A 87 27.16 -5.69 11.85
C ARG A 87 25.70 -5.35 12.11
N GLU A 88 25.45 -4.38 12.97
CA GLU A 88 24.16 -3.69 13.11
C GLU A 88 24.01 -2.64 12.03
N CYS A 89 22.91 -2.68 11.28
CA CYS A 89 22.63 -1.76 10.19
C CYS A 89 21.13 -1.72 9.84
N THR A 90 20.79 -0.78 8.97
CA THR A 90 19.47 -0.71 8.34
C THR A 90 19.60 -1.12 6.87
N VAL A 91 18.78 -2.06 6.42
CA VAL A 91 18.72 -2.43 5.01
C VAL A 91 17.45 -1.88 4.36
N TYR A 92 17.59 -1.42 3.12
CA TYR A 92 16.49 -1.03 2.25
C TYR A 92 16.44 -2.02 1.09
N GLY A 93 15.25 -2.55 0.79
CA GLY A 93 15.14 -3.57 -0.24
C GLY A 93 13.71 -4.04 -0.45
N TYR A 94 13.58 -5.12 -1.18
CA TYR A 94 12.28 -5.71 -1.45
C TYR A 94 12.09 -6.99 -0.64
N PHE A 95 11.01 -7.07 0.13
CA PHE A 95 10.49 -8.34 0.59
C PHE A 95 9.91 -9.09 -0.61
N THR A 96 10.38 -10.29 -0.86
CA THR A 96 10.02 -11.03 -2.08
C THR A 96 9.26 -12.33 -1.81
N SER A 97 9.56 -13.02 -0.73
CA SER A 97 8.97 -14.33 -0.46
C SER A 97 9.27 -14.82 0.96
N ILE A 98 8.59 -15.88 1.34
CA ILE A 98 8.88 -16.66 2.55
C ILE A 98 9.46 -18.01 2.15
N SER A 99 10.61 -18.36 2.71
CA SER A 99 11.18 -19.68 2.56
C SER A 99 11.11 -20.51 3.84
N LYS A 100 11.19 -21.83 3.69
CA LYS A 100 10.96 -22.79 4.76
C LYS A 100 12.26 -23.40 5.28
N SER A 101 12.24 -23.79 6.55
CA SER A 101 13.25 -24.65 7.17
C SER A 101 12.55 -25.80 7.86
N GLY A 102 12.94 -27.05 7.56
CA GLY A 102 12.27 -28.21 8.12
C GLY A 102 10.76 -28.31 7.80
N GLY A 103 10.35 -27.76 6.64
CA GLY A 103 8.94 -27.73 6.22
C GLY A 103 8.11 -26.54 6.73
N ASN A 104 8.60 -25.79 7.72
CA ASN A 104 7.89 -24.66 8.32
C ASN A 104 8.40 -23.32 7.76
N PRO A 105 7.52 -22.32 7.53
CA PRO A 105 7.92 -20.97 7.20
C PRO A 105 8.91 -20.42 8.26
N LYS A 106 10.01 -19.82 7.79
CA LYS A 106 11.04 -19.32 8.69
C LYS A 106 11.73 -18.06 8.18
N PHE A 107 12.07 -18.02 6.89
CA PHE A 107 12.90 -16.97 6.34
C PHE A 107 12.07 -15.96 5.57
N VAL A 108 12.21 -14.68 5.94
CA VAL A 108 11.69 -13.53 5.21
C VAL A 108 12.77 -13.10 4.23
N ASN A 109 12.57 -13.39 2.94
CA ASN A 109 13.57 -13.15 1.90
C ASN A 109 13.57 -11.68 1.46
N LEU A 110 14.75 -11.05 1.55
CA LEU A 110 14.97 -9.64 1.24
C LEU A 110 15.99 -9.52 0.09
N VAL A 111 15.62 -8.83 -0.98
CA VAL A 111 16.56 -8.38 -2.02
C VAL A 111 16.97 -6.95 -1.65
N VAL A 112 18.19 -6.81 -1.14
CA VAL A 112 18.70 -5.54 -0.61
C VAL A 112 19.20 -4.66 -1.76
N VAL A 113 18.83 -3.39 -1.68
CA VAL A 113 19.21 -2.32 -2.60
C VAL A 113 20.31 -1.46 -2.02
N SER A 114 20.22 -1.11 -0.73
CA SER A 114 21.23 -0.31 -0.03
C SER A 114 21.27 -0.66 1.46
N VAL A 115 22.39 -0.32 2.09
CA VAL A 115 22.65 -0.51 3.51
C VAL A 115 22.91 0.87 4.13
N ASP A 116 22.28 1.17 5.25
CA ASP A 116 22.31 2.39 6.05
C ASP A 116 21.88 3.67 5.30
N ALA A 117 22.32 3.87 4.07
CA ALA A 117 21.89 5.01 3.25
C ALA A 117 20.53 4.72 2.61
N ALA A 118 19.53 5.56 2.88
CA ALA A 118 18.26 5.49 2.16
C ALA A 118 18.53 5.72 0.66
N PRO A 119 18.08 4.83 -0.24
CA PRO A 119 18.19 5.06 -1.67
C PRO A 119 17.34 6.27 -2.08
N ALA A 120 17.53 6.78 -3.30
CA ALA A 120 16.68 7.84 -3.82
C ALA A 120 15.23 7.37 -3.83
N ILE A 121 14.49 7.74 -2.81
CA ILE A 121 13.05 7.45 -2.70
C ILE A 121 12.36 8.39 -3.67
N GLU A 122 11.49 7.85 -4.52
CA GLU A 122 10.54 8.70 -5.23
C GLU A 122 9.86 9.52 -4.14
N ALA A 123 10.04 10.84 -4.18
CA ALA A 123 9.28 11.71 -3.30
C ALA A 123 7.82 11.33 -3.56
N ALA A 124 7.27 10.49 -2.72
CA ALA A 124 5.85 10.30 -2.61
C ALA A 124 5.35 11.72 -2.55
N ASN A 125 4.67 12.19 -3.60
CA ASN A 125 4.25 13.58 -3.71
C ASN A 125 4.09 14.08 -2.30
N ASN A 126 4.93 14.95 -1.75
CA ASN A 126 5.14 15.29 -0.34
C ASN A 126 3.88 15.28 0.55
N TYR A 127 2.99 14.32 0.28
CA TYR A 127 1.76 14.11 1.00
C TYR A 127 2.12 13.48 2.32
N THR A 128 1.91 14.23 3.37
CA THR A 128 2.00 13.68 4.71
C THR A 128 1.07 12.47 4.76
N SER A 129 1.61 11.31 5.08
CA SER A 129 0.85 10.08 5.24
C SER A 129 -0.28 10.32 6.25
N GLY A 130 -1.52 10.29 5.81
CA GLY A 130 -2.62 10.69 6.67
C GLY A 130 -3.80 9.74 6.62
N LEU A 131 -4.27 9.44 5.43
CA LEU A 131 -5.58 8.79 5.27
C LEU A 131 -5.60 7.30 5.60
N GLY A 132 -4.52 6.57 5.37
CA GLY A 132 -4.48 5.11 5.60
C GLY A 132 -4.54 4.66 7.06
N GLY A 133 -4.30 5.57 8.01
CA GLY A 133 -4.31 5.26 9.44
C GLY A 133 -5.35 6.02 10.26
N VAL A 134 -6.22 6.79 9.61
CA VAL A 134 -7.19 7.63 10.32
C VAL A 134 -8.26 6.81 11.02
N LYS A 135 -8.79 7.39 12.08
CA LYS A 135 -9.90 6.85 12.88
C LYS A 135 -11.02 7.88 12.94
N LEU A 136 -12.20 7.41 13.28
CA LEU A 136 -13.35 8.27 13.52
C LEU A 136 -13.02 9.35 14.56
N ASN A 137 -13.38 10.58 14.24
CA ASN A 137 -13.13 11.82 15.01
C ASN A 137 -11.69 12.32 15.04
N ASP A 138 -10.77 11.72 14.29
CA ASP A 138 -9.43 12.30 14.15
C ASP A 138 -9.51 13.66 13.45
N ALA A 139 -8.82 14.64 14.01
CA ALA A 139 -8.52 15.89 13.32
C ALA A 139 -7.36 15.65 12.37
N VAL A 140 -7.53 16.01 11.11
CA VAL A 140 -6.53 15.76 10.06
C VAL A 140 -6.16 17.04 9.31
N GLU A 141 -4.91 17.10 8.89
CA GLU A 141 -4.44 18.00 7.85
C GLU A 141 -3.70 17.13 6.82
N VAL A 142 -4.29 16.96 5.65
CA VAL A 142 -3.81 16.04 4.62
C VAL A 142 -3.56 16.80 3.33
N LYS A 143 -2.39 16.60 2.76
CA LYS A 143 -2.09 16.99 1.39
C LYS A 143 -2.32 15.79 0.49
N GLY A 144 -3.02 15.99 -0.62
CA GLY A 144 -3.34 14.95 -1.59
C GLY A 144 -3.82 15.55 -2.91
N TYR A 145 -4.44 14.73 -3.71
CA TYR A 145 -5.06 15.15 -4.96
C TYR A 145 -6.48 14.60 -5.09
N ILE A 146 -7.26 15.26 -5.91
CA ILE A 146 -8.61 14.79 -6.25
C ILE A 146 -8.51 13.67 -7.28
N SER A 147 -8.90 12.47 -6.90
CA SER A 147 -8.84 11.27 -7.76
C SER A 147 -10.15 10.93 -8.46
N ALA A 148 -11.27 11.42 -7.92
CA ALA A 148 -12.59 11.25 -8.51
C ALA A 148 -13.52 12.38 -8.08
N THR A 149 -14.60 12.59 -8.83
CA THR A 149 -15.64 13.55 -8.49
C THR A 149 -17.02 12.89 -8.52
N SER A 150 -17.90 13.32 -7.64
CA SER A 150 -19.29 12.87 -7.60
C SER A 150 -20.22 13.99 -7.15
N THR A 151 -21.53 13.77 -7.24
CA THR A 151 -22.54 14.70 -6.71
C THR A 151 -22.53 14.81 -5.19
N GLN A 152 -21.92 13.83 -4.49
CA GLN A 152 -21.77 13.84 -3.04
C GLN A 152 -20.50 14.59 -2.59
N GLY A 153 -19.56 14.81 -3.49
CA GLY A 153 -18.29 15.46 -3.29
C GLY A 153 -17.14 14.73 -4.02
N PRO A 154 -15.96 15.34 -4.05
CA PRO A 154 -14.77 14.71 -4.61
C PRO A 154 -14.13 13.70 -3.66
N ILE A 155 -13.33 12.80 -4.22
CA ILE A 155 -12.47 11.87 -3.46
C ILE A 155 -11.07 12.47 -3.36
N LEU A 156 -10.65 12.74 -2.13
CA LEU A 156 -9.27 13.06 -1.80
C LEU A 156 -8.48 11.76 -1.68
N THR A 157 -7.34 11.70 -2.32
CA THR A 157 -6.41 10.57 -2.26
C THR A 157 -5.02 11.07 -1.91
N ASP A 158 -4.38 10.37 -1.01
CA ASP A 158 -2.96 10.47 -0.73
C ASP A 158 -2.25 9.13 -1.03
N ASN A 159 -0.99 8.97 -0.61
CA ASN A 159 -0.24 7.73 -0.87
C ASN A 159 -0.69 6.55 0.01
N THR A 160 -1.60 6.76 0.94
CA THR A 160 -1.96 5.81 1.99
C THR A 160 -3.44 5.43 1.97
N GLY A 161 -4.30 6.29 1.41
CA GLY A 161 -5.73 6.04 1.39
C GLY A 161 -6.52 7.07 0.62
N SER A 162 -7.84 6.91 0.65
CA SER A 162 -8.78 7.82 0.00
C SER A 162 -9.98 8.07 0.88
N VAL A 163 -10.51 9.29 0.83
CA VAL A 163 -11.67 9.70 1.63
C VAL A 163 -12.59 10.63 0.84
N LEU A 164 -13.89 10.54 1.08
CA LEU A 164 -14.86 11.46 0.49
C LEU A 164 -14.81 12.83 1.20
N LEU A 165 -14.70 13.92 0.43
CA LEU A 165 -14.90 15.30 0.91
C LEU A 165 -16.39 15.63 0.76
N TYR A 166 -17.18 15.27 1.75
CA TYR A 166 -18.64 15.28 1.66
C TYR A 166 -19.21 16.69 1.51
N LYS A 167 -20.10 16.87 0.53
CA LYS A 167 -20.77 18.15 0.19
C LYS A 167 -19.81 19.28 -0.18
N THR A 168 -18.65 18.98 -0.69
CA THR A 168 -17.77 19.98 -1.29
C THR A 168 -17.85 19.90 -2.82
N SER A 169 -17.55 21.00 -3.51
CA SER A 169 -17.62 21.08 -4.98
C SER A 169 -16.63 22.10 -5.52
N GLY A 170 -16.49 22.17 -6.83
CA GLY A 170 -15.58 23.11 -7.49
C GLY A 170 -14.15 22.59 -7.66
N TYR A 171 -13.95 21.30 -7.48
CA TYR A 171 -12.66 20.63 -7.67
C TYR A 171 -12.73 19.67 -8.86
N GLU A 172 -11.61 19.54 -9.56
CA GLU A 172 -11.47 18.66 -10.72
C GLU A 172 -10.47 17.52 -10.42
N ILE A 173 -10.59 16.43 -11.18
CA ILE A 173 -9.63 15.32 -11.09
C ILE A 173 -8.24 15.86 -11.45
N GLY A 174 -7.25 15.60 -10.58
CA GLY A 174 -5.90 16.10 -10.70
C GLY A 174 -5.63 17.40 -9.92
N ASP A 175 -6.62 18.02 -9.30
CA ASP A 175 -6.36 19.14 -8.38
C ASP A 175 -5.55 18.67 -7.18
N GLU A 176 -4.39 19.27 -6.95
CA GLU A 176 -3.62 19.06 -5.73
C GLU A 176 -4.16 19.99 -4.65
N VAL A 177 -4.49 19.42 -3.49
CA VAL A 177 -5.14 20.14 -2.40
C VAL A 177 -4.53 19.83 -1.04
N THR A 178 -4.57 20.81 -0.14
CA THR A 178 -4.40 20.59 1.29
C THR A 178 -5.77 20.68 1.95
N VAL A 179 -6.14 19.68 2.71
CA VAL A 179 -7.43 19.58 3.38
C VAL A 179 -7.23 19.44 4.87
N SER A 180 -7.85 20.30 5.65
CA SER A 180 -7.97 20.14 7.09
C SER A 180 -9.43 19.93 7.50
N GLY A 181 -9.66 19.09 8.51
CA GLY A 181 -11.00 18.78 8.97
C GLY A 181 -11.02 17.63 9.97
N THR A 182 -12.21 17.10 10.21
CA THR A 182 -12.40 15.98 11.14
C THR A 182 -12.98 14.79 10.39
N ILE A 183 -12.42 13.62 10.63
CA ILE A 183 -12.93 12.36 10.07
C ILE A 183 -14.29 12.05 10.69
N SER A 184 -15.28 11.94 9.85
CA SER A 184 -16.61 11.44 10.17
C SER A 184 -16.90 10.16 9.39
N SER A 185 -18.00 9.50 9.70
CA SER A 185 -18.40 8.27 9.03
C SER A 185 -19.84 8.35 8.53
N PHE A 186 -20.08 7.74 7.40
CA PHE A 186 -21.42 7.47 6.89
C PHE A 186 -21.45 6.11 6.21
N ASN A 187 -22.35 5.22 6.67
CA ASN A 187 -22.51 3.86 6.16
C ASN A 187 -21.18 3.09 6.06
N CYS A 188 -20.40 3.11 7.14
CA CYS A 188 -19.08 2.47 7.26
C CYS A 188 -17.98 3.06 6.32
N GLY A 189 -18.23 4.19 5.69
CA GLY A 189 -17.24 4.90 4.88
C GLY A 189 -16.75 6.17 5.59
N PHE A 190 -15.44 6.33 5.70
CA PHE A 190 -14.86 7.57 6.19
C PHE A 190 -15.10 8.72 5.20
N GLN A 191 -15.38 9.88 5.77
CA GLN A 191 -15.50 11.13 5.04
C GLN A 191 -14.99 12.30 5.88
N ILE A 192 -14.60 13.39 5.23
CA ILE A 192 -14.42 14.69 5.88
C ILE A 192 -15.67 15.50 5.56
N GLY A 193 -16.42 15.84 6.61
CA GLY A 193 -17.71 16.52 6.47
C GLY A 193 -17.56 18.03 6.39
N THR A 194 -18.69 18.73 6.14
CA THR A 194 -18.75 20.18 5.93
C THR A 194 -18.45 21.02 7.17
N ASN A 195 -18.53 20.44 8.37
CA ASN A 195 -18.28 21.20 9.60
C ASN A 195 -16.78 21.33 9.85
N GLY A 196 -16.26 22.55 9.68
CA GLY A 196 -14.86 22.87 9.95
C GLY A 196 -13.87 22.36 8.89
N ILE A 197 -14.34 21.94 7.72
CA ILE A 197 -13.45 21.61 6.61
C ILE A 197 -12.86 22.89 6.00
N ALA A 198 -11.56 22.89 5.78
CA ALA A 198 -10.88 23.86 4.93
C ALA A 198 -10.15 23.12 3.81
N ILE A 199 -10.27 23.60 2.59
CA ILE A 199 -9.63 23.01 1.40
C ILE A 199 -8.91 24.13 0.65
N GLU A 200 -7.62 23.98 0.47
CA GLU A 200 -6.78 24.88 -0.32
C GLU A 200 -6.27 24.14 -1.54
N LYS A 201 -6.54 24.67 -2.74
CA LYS A 201 -5.94 24.16 -3.97
C LYS A 201 -4.51 24.67 -4.07
N THR A 202 -3.54 23.75 -4.06
CA THR A 202 -2.10 24.06 -4.02
C THR A 202 -1.41 23.86 -5.37
N GLY A 203 -2.07 23.17 -6.31
CA GLY A 203 -1.49 22.92 -7.62
C GLY A 203 -2.29 21.92 -8.44
N THR A 204 -1.58 21.21 -9.29
CA THR A 204 -2.09 20.06 -10.06
C THR A 204 -1.15 18.89 -9.93
N ALA A 205 -1.70 17.68 -9.86
CA ALA A 205 -0.97 16.43 -9.79
C ALA A 205 -1.41 15.47 -10.90
N GLU A 206 -0.50 14.62 -11.35
CA GLU A 206 -0.87 13.47 -12.17
C GLU A 206 -1.60 12.45 -11.30
N VAL A 207 -2.80 12.07 -11.69
CA VAL A 207 -3.59 11.09 -10.95
C VAL A 207 -3.04 9.69 -11.20
N LYS A 208 -2.56 9.05 -10.15
CA LYS A 208 -2.09 7.66 -10.18
C LYS A 208 -3.06 6.79 -9.40
N TYR A 209 -3.83 5.98 -10.11
CA TYR A 209 -4.73 5.03 -9.47
C TYR A 209 -3.95 3.79 -9.00
N PRO A 210 -4.22 3.30 -7.77
CA PRO A 210 -3.68 2.02 -7.33
C PRO A 210 -4.25 0.87 -8.18
N ALA A 211 -3.65 -0.32 -8.06
CA ALA A 211 -4.26 -1.51 -8.63
C ALA A 211 -5.69 -1.68 -8.07
N PRO A 212 -6.72 -1.83 -8.93
CA PRO A 212 -8.07 -1.92 -8.44
C PRO A 212 -8.31 -3.24 -7.70
N MET A 213 -9.02 -3.16 -6.58
CA MET A 213 -9.57 -4.36 -5.94
C MET A 213 -10.65 -4.97 -6.85
N GLU A 214 -10.50 -6.24 -7.23
CA GLU A 214 -11.54 -6.96 -7.95
C GLU A 214 -12.71 -7.28 -7.00
N LEU A 215 -13.85 -6.65 -7.25
CA LEU A 215 -15.10 -6.94 -6.54
C LEU A 215 -15.97 -7.89 -7.36
N THR A 216 -15.86 -9.17 -7.08
CA THR A 216 -16.78 -10.20 -7.58
C THR A 216 -18.09 -10.16 -6.80
N GLY A 217 -19.16 -10.79 -7.32
CA GLY A 217 -20.44 -10.86 -6.62
C GLY A 217 -20.33 -11.44 -5.21
N ALA A 218 -19.56 -12.51 -5.05
CA ALA A 218 -19.30 -13.11 -3.73
C ALA A 218 -18.57 -12.14 -2.78
N LYS A 219 -17.59 -11.38 -3.31
CA LYS A 219 -16.87 -10.38 -2.50
C LYS A 219 -17.77 -9.21 -2.12
N MET A 220 -18.68 -8.80 -2.99
CA MET A 220 -19.67 -7.78 -2.65
C MET A 220 -20.63 -8.25 -1.56
N ASP A 221 -21.15 -9.48 -1.66
CA ASP A 221 -22.00 -10.07 -0.62
C ASP A 221 -21.25 -10.18 0.73
N GLU A 222 -19.96 -10.54 0.71
CA GLU A 222 -19.10 -10.56 1.89
C GLU A 222 -18.96 -9.17 2.54
N LEU A 223 -18.80 -8.10 1.75
CA LEU A 223 -18.66 -6.74 2.27
C LEU A 223 -19.88 -6.27 3.06
N LEU A 224 -21.09 -6.78 2.76
CA LEU A 224 -22.30 -6.45 3.55
C LEU A 224 -22.22 -6.94 4.98
N THR A 225 -21.40 -7.92 5.27
CA THR A 225 -21.25 -8.51 6.60
C THR A 225 -19.92 -8.20 7.27
N THR A 226 -18.86 -7.99 6.50
CA THR A 226 -17.49 -7.77 7.01
C THR A 226 -17.16 -6.30 7.18
N ARG A 227 -17.71 -5.41 6.34
CA ARG A 227 -17.49 -3.98 6.46
C ARG A 227 -18.46 -3.38 7.51
N VAL A 228 -18.21 -3.76 8.74
CA VAL A 228 -19.00 -3.29 9.91
C VAL A 228 -18.31 -2.12 10.63
N ASN A 229 -17.06 -1.86 10.32
CA ASN A 229 -16.28 -0.75 10.85
C ASN A 229 -16.08 0.31 9.77
N ASP A 230 -15.83 1.53 10.23
CA ASP A 230 -15.52 2.65 9.36
C ASP A 230 -14.17 2.46 8.67
N GLU A 231 -14.13 2.69 7.38
CA GLU A 231 -12.94 2.48 6.55
C GLU A 231 -12.76 3.58 5.51
N CYS A 232 -11.52 3.80 5.08
CA CYS A 232 -11.22 4.62 3.93
C CYS A 232 -11.82 4.02 2.64
N ALA A 233 -12.08 4.88 1.66
CA ALA A 233 -12.48 4.43 0.32
C ALA A 233 -11.30 3.71 -0.36
N TYR A 234 -11.59 2.76 -1.23
CA TYR A 234 -10.61 2.09 -2.05
C TYR A 234 -11.04 2.03 -3.52
N TYR A 235 -10.05 1.99 -4.39
CA TYR A 235 -10.27 1.88 -5.82
C TYR A 235 -10.65 0.46 -6.19
N ALA A 236 -11.78 0.29 -6.87
CA ALA A 236 -12.34 -1.03 -7.16
C ALA A 236 -12.69 -1.18 -8.64
N LYS A 237 -12.65 -2.43 -9.11
CA LYS A 237 -13.13 -2.84 -10.44
C LYS A 237 -14.24 -3.87 -10.27
N MET A 238 -15.34 -3.66 -10.95
CA MET A 238 -16.51 -4.54 -10.97
C MET A 238 -16.92 -4.85 -12.40
N THR A 239 -17.46 -6.05 -12.63
CA THR A 239 -18.10 -6.44 -13.89
C THR A 239 -19.54 -6.81 -13.61
N GLY A 240 -20.48 -6.28 -14.42
CA GLY A 240 -21.90 -6.50 -14.18
C GLY A 240 -22.78 -5.72 -15.15
N LYS A 241 -24.04 -5.56 -14.79
CA LYS A 241 -25.05 -4.88 -15.61
C LYS A 241 -25.59 -3.65 -14.90
N LEU A 242 -25.59 -2.53 -15.63
CA LEU A 242 -26.24 -1.31 -15.18
C LEU A 242 -27.77 -1.46 -15.30
N SER A 243 -28.50 -1.09 -14.26
CA SER A 243 -29.94 -0.89 -14.30
C SER A 243 -30.30 0.51 -13.80
N ILE A 244 -31.21 1.17 -14.51
CA ILE A 244 -31.61 2.55 -14.22
C ILE A 244 -33.10 2.55 -13.88
N SER A 245 -33.44 3.12 -12.71
CA SER A 245 -34.81 3.29 -12.27
C SER A 245 -35.00 4.72 -11.75
N GLY A 246 -35.66 5.57 -12.53
CA GLY A 246 -35.75 7.00 -12.24
C GLY A 246 -34.38 7.65 -12.16
N ASN A 247 -34.04 8.21 -11.02
CA ASN A 247 -32.74 8.84 -10.76
C ASN A 247 -31.71 7.89 -10.12
N TYR A 248 -32.02 6.61 -9.99
CA TYR A 248 -31.14 5.62 -9.37
C TYR A 248 -30.43 4.79 -10.44
N TYR A 249 -29.13 4.70 -10.29
CA TYR A 249 -28.23 3.89 -11.11
C TYR A 249 -27.74 2.75 -10.26
N ASN A 250 -28.21 1.54 -10.52
CA ASN A 250 -27.76 0.34 -9.81
C ASN A 250 -26.85 -0.47 -10.71
N PHE A 251 -25.76 -0.96 -10.17
CA PHE A 251 -24.82 -1.81 -10.89
C PHE A 251 -24.89 -3.22 -10.32
N ASN A 252 -25.53 -4.12 -11.05
CA ASN A 252 -25.72 -5.50 -10.62
C ASN A 252 -24.48 -6.31 -11.03
N VAL A 253 -23.65 -6.65 -10.03
CA VAL A 253 -22.43 -7.44 -10.26
C VAL A 253 -22.81 -8.91 -10.45
N ASP A 254 -22.20 -9.55 -11.44
CA ASP A 254 -22.50 -10.95 -11.79
C ASP A 254 -22.22 -11.86 -10.56
N ALA A 255 -23.16 -12.79 -10.32
CA ALA A 255 -23.14 -13.71 -9.20
C ALA A 255 -23.25 -13.09 -7.78
N ALA A 256 -23.53 -11.79 -7.65
CA ALA A 256 -23.98 -11.24 -6.37
C ALA A 256 -25.40 -11.74 -6.09
N THR A 257 -25.66 -12.19 -4.85
CA THR A 257 -26.96 -12.72 -4.44
C THR A 257 -27.73 -11.74 -3.56
N THR A 258 -27.04 -10.87 -2.87
CA THR A 258 -27.63 -9.94 -1.89
C THR A 258 -27.20 -8.51 -2.15
N ALA A 259 -25.94 -8.30 -2.53
CA ALA A 259 -25.38 -6.96 -2.75
C ALA A 259 -25.81 -6.37 -4.10
N VAL A 260 -26.12 -5.06 -4.07
CA VAL A 260 -26.34 -4.23 -5.26
C VAL A 260 -25.37 -3.04 -5.19
N GLY A 261 -24.68 -2.76 -6.28
CA GLY A 261 -23.73 -1.64 -6.38
C GLY A 261 -24.39 -0.38 -6.92
#